data_e591eede0a5b4e49c4ef8069172813f0
#
_entry.id   e591eede0a5b4e49c4ef8069172813f0
#
_cell.length_a   1.000
_cell.length_b   1.000
_cell.length_c   1.000
_cell.angle_alpha   90.00
_cell.angle_beta   90.00
_cell.angle_gamma   90.00
#
_symmetry.space_group_name_H-M   'P 1'
#
loop_
_entity.id
_entity.type
_entity.pdbx_description
1 polymer ?
#
loop_
_entity_poly.entity_id
_entity_poly.type
_entity_poly.pdbx_seq_one_letter_code
_entity_poly.pdbx_strand_id
1 'polypeptide(L)'
;MKFDKKIFFCHIPKTAGTSLRLSLEQAVGDAAVVPSQALISHHGGRYPPLHEALQELQDKPDYRLFRGHYGFWVRKYLPRNTLTIVVLRDPVARAISHIRHFLADGKTTEADALESLDQGRLPVPDNALCRYLGGAAIEAVGQELSARFLDSKSIPIVDHNDLFKRAILTGRSVDIMGFTDDMPALYEKISQETGLPLTMRQDNPSRYPALSLSDRQLDTVRRHNQLDLQLYEAMRAERNSNKLTRLLKRTGLYRT
;
A
#
# COMPACT_ATOMS: atom_id res chain seq x y z
N MET A 1 -14.68 -23.71 -9.39
CA MET A 1 -13.68 -23.23 -10.37
C MET A 1 -12.40 -22.89 -9.63
N LYS A 2 -11.25 -23.48 -9.98
CA LYS A 2 -9.99 -23.19 -9.30
C LYS A 2 -9.52 -21.80 -9.75
N PHE A 3 -9.33 -20.85 -8.83
CA PHE A 3 -8.79 -19.53 -9.17
C PHE A 3 -7.36 -19.68 -9.68
N ASP A 4 -7.14 -19.32 -10.94
CA ASP A 4 -5.86 -19.55 -11.65
C ASP A 4 -5.08 -18.27 -11.92
N LYS A 5 -5.56 -17.13 -11.40
CA LYS A 5 -4.87 -15.85 -11.59
C LYS A 5 -3.73 -15.70 -10.57
N LYS A 6 -2.67 -15.02 -10.98
CA LYS A 6 -1.65 -14.50 -10.06
C LYS A 6 -2.24 -13.33 -9.28
N ILE A 7 -1.73 -13.08 -8.09
CA ILE A 7 -2.13 -11.94 -7.25
C ILE A 7 -0.91 -11.02 -7.08
N PHE A 8 -1.11 -9.74 -7.25
CA PHE A 8 -0.16 -8.70 -6.84
C PHE A 8 -0.75 -7.88 -5.69
N PHE A 9 -0.17 -8.03 -4.51
CA PHE A 9 -0.47 -7.18 -3.38
C PHE A 9 0.54 -6.05 -3.27
N CYS A 10 0.18 -4.86 -3.75
CA CYS A 10 0.96 -3.65 -3.59
C CYS A 10 0.81 -3.15 -2.14
N HIS A 11 1.74 -3.56 -1.29
CA HIS A 11 1.69 -3.30 0.14
C HIS A 11 2.25 -1.91 0.47
N ILE A 12 1.38 -0.90 0.52
CA ILE A 12 1.76 0.44 0.97
C ILE A 12 2.04 0.40 2.49
N PRO A 13 3.17 0.94 2.97
CA PRO A 13 3.48 0.92 4.41
C PRO A 13 2.45 1.64 5.27
N LYS A 14 2.11 1.04 6.41
CA LYS A 14 1.21 1.60 7.44
C LYS A 14 -0.26 1.71 7.03
N THR A 15 -0.71 0.89 6.09
CA THR A 15 -2.11 0.76 5.67
C THR A 15 -2.75 -0.56 6.15
N ALA A 16 -2.37 -1.07 7.33
CA ALA A 16 -2.83 -2.37 7.88
C ALA A 16 -2.53 -3.60 6.98
N GLY A 17 -1.61 -3.44 6.02
CA GLY A 17 -1.30 -4.50 5.05
C GLY A 17 -0.59 -5.72 5.63
N THR A 18 -0.02 -5.65 6.84
CA THR A 18 0.69 -6.80 7.43
C THR A 18 -0.24 -7.97 7.71
N SER A 19 -1.40 -7.74 8.34
CA SER A 19 -2.38 -8.79 8.61
C SER A 19 -2.95 -9.39 7.31
N LEU A 20 -3.25 -8.54 6.31
CA LEU A 20 -3.71 -9.01 5.00
C LEU A 20 -2.63 -9.83 4.28
N ARG A 21 -1.37 -9.35 4.30
CA ARG A 21 -0.23 -10.08 3.75
C ARG A 21 -0.12 -11.49 4.32
N LEU A 22 -0.12 -11.59 5.65
CA LEU A 22 -0.02 -12.89 6.33
C LEU A 22 -1.20 -13.82 6.00
N SER A 23 -2.41 -13.29 5.90
CA SER A 23 -3.58 -14.08 5.47
C SER A 23 -3.45 -14.55 4.01
N LEU A 24 -2.99 -13.70 3.10
CA LEU A 24 -2.76 -14.08 1.70
C LEU A 24 -1.65 -15.14 1.58
N GLU A 25 -0.52 -14.95 2.26
CA GLU A 25 0.60 -15.91 2.29
C GLU A 25 0.13 -17.28 2.79
N GLN A 26 -0.60 -17.30 3.91
CA GLN A 26 -1.16 -18.54 4.46
C GLN A 26 -2.12 -19.23 3.48
N ALA A 27 -2.99 -18.47 2.81
CA ALA A 27 -4.00 -19.01 1.90
C ALA A 27 -3.42 -19.58 0.61
N VAL A 28 -2.32 -19.00 0.09
CA VAL A 28 -1.66 -19.51 -1.14
C VAL A 28 -0.57 -20.54 -0.84
N GLY A 29 -0.04 -20.56 0.39
CA GLY A 29 1.10 -21.39 0.82
C GLY A 29 2.46 -20.74 0.50
N ASP A 30 3.42 -20.88 1.42
CA ASP A 30 4.72 -20.19 1.37
C ASP A 30 5.52 -20.44 0.10
N ALA A 31 5.44 -21.65 -0.47
CA ALA A 31 6.14 -22.01 -1.71
C ALA A 31 5.67 -21.18 -2.91
N ALA A 32 4.43 -20.68 -2.89
CA ALA A 32 3.82 -19.92 -3.97
C ALA A 32 3.94 -18.39 -3.79
N VAL A 33 4.74 -17.93 -2.83
CA VAL A 33 4.94 -16.48 -2.52
C VAL A 33 6.27 -15.99 -3.06
N VAL A 34 6.25 -14.80 -3.67
CA VAL A 34 7.43 -14.04 -4.14
C VAL A 34 7.35 -12.61 -3.62
N PRO A 35 8.43 -12.04 -3.06
CA PRO A 35 9.67 -12.70 -2.64
C PRO A 35 9.42 -13.76 -1.57
N SER A 36 10.23 -14.84 -1.59
CA SER A 36 10.15 -15.88 -0.56
C SER A 36 10.61 -15.37 0.81
N GLN A 37 10.23 -16.08 1.87
CA GLN A 37 10.72 -15.76 3.21
C GLN A 37 12.24 -15.95 3.33
N ALA A 38 12.82 -16.90 2.58
CA ALA A 38 14.27 -17.09 2.52
C ALA A 38 14.98 -15.85 1.98
N LEU A 39 14.50 -15.30 0.85
CA LEU A 39 15.07 -14.09 0.27
C LEU A 39 14.90 -12.86 1.18
N ILE A 40 13.75 -12.72 1.84
CA ILE A 40 13.52 -11.67 2.84
C ILE A 40 14.47 -11.82 4.03
N SER A 41 14.70 -13.04 4.52
CA SER A 41 15.62 -13.30 5.62
C SER A 41 17.07 -12.99 5.25
N HIS A 42 17.48 -13.27 4.01
CA HIS A 42 18.79 -12.88 3.47
C HIS A 42 19.00 -11.36 3.53
N HIS A 43 17.95 -10.57 3.35
CA HIS A 43 17.96 -9.11 3.49
C HIS A 43 17.61 -8.61 4.91
N GLY A 44 17.85 -9.42 5.94
CA GLY A 44 17.63 -9.01 7.34
C GLY A 44 16.16 -8.71 7.68
N GLY A 45 15.23 -9.42 7.08
CA GLY A 45 13.79 -9.25 7.29
C GLY A 45 13.16 -8.10 6.49
N ARG A 46 13.90 -7.49 5.57
CA ARG A 46 13.43 -6.45 4.67
C ARG A 46 13.08 -7.04 3.30
N TYR A 47 12.21 -6.36 2.57
CA TYR A 47 11.98 -6.73 1.18
C TYR A 47 13.27 -6.54 0.36
N PRO A 48 13.61 -7.52 -0.50
CA PRO A 48 14.80 -7.45 -1.36
C PRO A 48 14.67 -6.32 -2.40
N PRO A 49 15.77 -5.92 -3.03
CA PRO A 49 15.73 -5.10 -4.23
C PRO A 49 14.82 -5.72 -5.30
N LEU A 50 14.15 -4.86 -6.08
CA LEU A 50 13.15 -5.36 -7.04
C LEU A 50 13.74 -6.34 -8.05
N HIS A 51 14.95 -6.11 -8.54
CA HIS A 51 15.56 -7.01 -9.55
C HIS A 51 15.73 -8.44 -9.02
N GLU A 52 16.08 -8.61 -7.74
CA GLU A 52 16.17 -9.93 -7.10
C GLU A 52 14.78 -10.58 -6.94
N ALA A 53 13.77 -9.78 -6.54
CA ALA A 53 12.40 -10.28 -6.47
C ALA A 53 11.86 -10.68 -7.84
N LEU A 54 12.22 -9.96 -8.92
CA LEU A 54 11.81 -10.29 -10.29
C LEU A 54 12.59 -11.51 -10.81
N GLN A 55 13.87 -11.68 -10.44
CA GLN A 55 14.61 -12.89 -10.77
C GLN A 55 13.97 -14.10 -10.11
N GLU A 56 13.69 -14.05 -8.80
CA GLU A 56 12.99 -15.15 -8.11
C GLU A 56 11.62 -15.45 -8.74
N LEU A 57 10.92 -14.42 -9.23
CA LEU A 57 9.65 -14.59 -9.90
C LEU A 57 9.78 -15.37 -11.23
N GLN A 58 10.87 -15.15 -11.97
CA GLN A 58 11.18 -15.92 -13.20
C GLN A 58 11.51 -17.38 -12.88
N ASP A 59 12.23 -17.60 -11.77
CA ASP A 59 12.63 -18.94 -11.30
C ASP A 59 11.46 -19.73 -10.72
N LYS A 60 10.35 -19.06 -10.38
CA LYS A 60 9.12 -19.64 -9.80
C LYS A 60 7.90 -19.37 -10.66
N PRO A 61 7.75 -20.01 -11.83
CA PRO A 61 6.62 -19.75 -12.73
C PRO A 61 5.25 -20.05 -12.10
N ASP A 62 5.20 -20.94 -11.12
CA ASP A 62 3.97 -21.36 -10.42
C ASP A 62 3.62 -20.48 -9.20
N TYR A 63 4.33 -19.37 -8.99
CA TYR A 63 3.95 -18.44 -7.91
C TYR A 63 2.48 -18.03 -8.04
N ARG A 64 1.85 -17.74 -6.90
CA ARG A 64 0.45 -17.30 -6.79
C ARG A 64 0.34 -15.86 -6.26
N LEU A 65 1.28 -15.45 -5.42
CA LEU A 65 1.29 -14.15 -4.77
C LEU A 65 2.63 -13.45 -4.98
N PHE A 66 2.62 -12.30 -5.64
CA PHE A 66 3.71 -11.33 -5.60
C PHE A 66 3.33 -10.21 -4.65
N ARG A 67 4.20 -9.90 -3.68
CA ARG A 67 3.87 -8.87 -2.68
C ARG A 67 5.11 -8.13 -2.19
N GLY A 68 4.93 -6.91 -1.71
CA GLY A 68 6.02 -6.13 -1.12
C GLY A 68 5.73 -4.66 -1.06
N HIS A 69 6.72 -3.92 -0.53
CA HIS A 69 6.69 -2.46 -0.53
C HIS A 69 7.17 -1.88 -1.87
N TYR A 70 6.76 -2.52 -2.96
CA TYR A 70 7.02 -2.06 -4.33
C TYR A 70 5.87 -1.19 -4.81
N GLY A 71 6.19 -0.15 -5.60
CA GLY A 71 5.18 0.69 -6.23
C GLY A 71 4.31 -0.08 -7.23
N PHE A 72 3.11 0.41 -7.50
CA PHE A 72 2.17 -0.26 -8.40
C PHE A 72 2.71 -0.43 -9.84
N TRP A 73 3.64 0.40 -10.25
CA TRP A 73 4.33 0.31 -11.55
C TRP A 73 5.00 -1.05 -11.82
N VAL A 74 5.29 -1.83 -10.76
CA VAL A 74 5.79 -3.21 -10.88
C VAL A 74 4.79 -4.09 -11.64
N ARG A 75 3.52 -3.73 -11.68
CA ARG A 75 2.46 -4.42 -12.42
C ARG A 75 2.83 -4.70 -13.88
N LYS A 76 3.65 -3.87 -14.51
CA LYS A 76 4.09 -4.05 -15.91
C LYS A 76 4.98 -5.29 -16.12
N TYR A 77 5.65 -5.77 -15.08
CA TYR A 77 6.50 -6.97 -15.13
C TYR A 77 5.75 -8.26 -14.80
N LEU A 78 4.49 -8.17 -14.41
CA LEU A 78 3.65 -9.29 -14.03
C LEU A 78 2.71 -9.69 -15.19
N PRO A 79 2.24 -10.95 -15.24
CA PRO A 79 1.27 -11.40 -16.25
C PRO A 79 0.05 -10.46 -16.35
N ARG A 80 -0.46 -10.27 -17.56
CA ARG A 80 -1.56 -9.32 -17.83
C ARG A 80 -2.83 -9.61 -17.03
N ASN A 81 -3.11 -10.87 -16.71
CA ASN A 81 -4.27 -11.29 -15.93
C ASN A 81 -4.04 -11.32 -14.40
N THR A 82 -2.94 -10.72 -13.91
CA THR A 82 -2.67 -10.64 -12.46
C THR A 82 -3.71 -9.77 -11.78
N LEU A 83 -4.37 -10.31 -10.75
CA LEU A 83 -5.29 -9.58 -9.88
C LEU A 83 -4.50 -8.64 -8.96
N THR A 84 -4.87 -7.38 -8.93
CA THR A 84 -4.18 -6.35 -8.15
C THR A 84 -4.96 -5.99 -6.89
N ILE A 85 -4.27 -5.93 -5.76
CA ILE A 85 -4.84 -5.56 -4.45
C ILE A 85 -4.05 -4.40 -3.86
N VAL A 86 -4.77 -3.37 -3.41
CA VAL A 86 -4.20 -2.20 -2.71
C VAL A 86 -5.07 -1.87 -1.51
N VAL A 87 -4.45 -1.50 -0.39
CA VAL A 87 -5.16 -0.98 0.79
C VAL A 87 -4.75 0.46 1.02
N LEU A 88 -5.72 1.34 1.16
CA LEU A 88 -5.54 2.73 1.51
C LEU A 88 -5.91 2.97 2.99
N ARG A 89 -5.28 3.96 3.56
CA ARG A 89 -5.56 4.47 4.91
C ARG A 89 -5.68 5.98 4.85
N ASP A 90 -6.47 6.56 5.77
CA ASP A 90 -6.44 8.00 6.00
C ASP A 90 -4.98 8.51 6.03
N PRO A 91 -4.60 9.50 5.21
CA PRO A 91 -3.20 9.90 5.05
C PRO A 91 -2.56 10.44 6.31
N VAL A 92 -3.33 11.17 7.15
CA VAL A 92 -2.83 11.71 8.42
C VAL A 92 -2.59 10.56 9.39
N ALA A 93 -3.56 9.66 9.56
CA ALA A 93 -3.42 8.49 10.41
C ALA A 93 -2.30 7.55 9.93
N ARG A 94 -2.08 7.44 8.61
CA ARG A 94 -0.94 6.70 8.03
C ARG A 94 0.40 7.34 8.42
N ALA A 95 0.52 8.66 8.24
CA ALA A 95 1.76 9.39 8.54
C ALA A 95 2.10 9.30 10.04
N ILE A 96 1.13 9.53 10.92
CA ILE A 96 1.30 9.38 12.37
C ILE A 96 1.73 7.93 12.72
N SER A 97 1.08 6.93 12.12
CA SER A 97 1.48 5.53 12.32
C SER A 97 2.91 5.26 11.85
N HIS A 98 3.39 5.98 10.83
CA HIS A 98 4.75 5.83 10.32
C HIS A 98 5.78 6.50 11.25
N ILE A 99 5.47 7.69 11.78
CA ILE A 99 6.30 8.35 12.81
C ILE A 99 6.44 7.41 14.02
N ARG A 100 5.33 6.89 14.55
CA ARG A 100 5.34 5.94 15.68
C ARG A 100 6.17 4.68 15.40
N HIS A 101 6.16 4.20 14.16
CA HIS A 101 7.01 3.07 13.75
C HIS A 101 8.49 3.47 13.77
N PHE A 102 8.85 4.67 13.31
CA PHE A 102 10.23 5.15 13.36
C PHE A 102 10.73 5.34 14.81
N LEU A 103 9.85 5.79 15.71
CA LEU A 103 10.14 5.85 17.15
C LEU A 103 10.44 4.46 17.72
N ALA A 104 9.59 3.47 17.42
CA ALA A 104 9.77 2.12 17.92
C ALA A 104 11.00 1.41 17.34
N ASP A 105 11.41 1.77 16.12
CA ASP A 105 12.61 1.25 15.46
C ASP A 105 13.89 2.01 15.85
N GLY A 106 13.81 3.02 16.73
CA GLY A 106 14.94 3.86 17.11
C GLY A 106 15.51 4.71 15.97
N LYS A 107 14.75 4.95 14.89
CA LYS A 107 15.16 5.78 13.74
C LYS A 107 15.06 7.28 14.02
N THR A 108 14.31 7.66 15.03
CA THR A 108 14.15 9.02 15.52
C THR A 108 13.72 8.97 16.99
N THR A 109 13.92 10.04 17.73
CA THR A 109 13.34 10.22 19.07
C THR A 109 12.02 10.97 18.98
N GLU A 110 11.21 10.92 20.03
CA GLU A 110 9.97 11.70 20.09
C GLU A 110 10.26 13.21 20.02
N ALA A 111 11.27 13.66 20.73
CA ALA A 111 11.70 15.06 20.72
C ALA A 111 12.08 15.53 19.31
N ASP A 112 12.93 14.77 18.60
CA ASP A 112 13.35 15.11 17.24
C ASP A 112 12.18 15.09 16.25
N ALA A 113 11.24 14.15 16.41
CA ALA A 113 10.06 14.07 15.56
C ALA A 113 9.13 15.28 15.77
N LEU A 114 8.87 15.66 17.03
CA LEU A 114 8.05 16.83 17.37
C LEU A 114 8.72 18.13 16.92
N GLU A 115 10.02 18.31 17.18
CA GLU A 115 10.78 19.46 16.71
C GLU A 115 10.74 19.58 15.18
N SER A 116 10.91 18.47 14.47
CA SER A 116 10.80 18.45 13.01
C SER A 116 9.44 18.97 12.54
N LEU A 117 8.35 18.52 13.17
CA LEU A 117 6.99 18.97 12.86
C LEU A 117 6.78 20.46 13.20
N ASP A 118 7.31 20.94 14.31
CA ASP A 118 7.24 22.36 14.70
C ASP A 118 8.01 23.26 13.73
N GLN A 119 9.09 22.75 13.15
CA GLN A 119 9.83 23.40 12.08
C GLN A 119 9.18 23.26 10.69
N GLY A 120 7.96 22.71 10.62
CA GLY A 120 7.22 22.53 9.37
C GLY A 120 7.73 21.40 8.48
N ARG A 121 8.52 20.44 9.01
CA ARG A 121 9.09 19.31 8.31
C ARG A 121 8.42 17.99 8.74
N LEU A 122 8.14 17.12 7.79
CA LEU A 122 7.60 15.79 8.07
C LEU A 122 8.77 14.79 8.28
N PRO A 123 8.88 14.09 9.43
CA PRO A 123 9.98 13.17 9.69
C PRO A 123 9.84 11.80 8.96
N VAL A 124 8.77 11.62 8.20
CA VAL A 124 8.49 10.40 7.41
C VAL A 124 8.14 10.79 5.97
N PRO A 125 8.12 9.83 5.03
CA PRO A 125 7.76 10.10 3.64
C PRO A 125 6.38 10.75 3.50
N ASP A 126 6.34 11.85 2.76
CA ASP A 126 5.13 12.57 2.35
C ASP A 126 4.42 11.89 1.18
N ASN A 127 3.15 12.13 1.00
CA ASN A 127 2.34 11.69 -0.14
C ASN A 127 2.61 10.23 -0.56
N ALA A 128 2.74 9.33 0.42
CA ALA A 128 3.18 7.96 0.16
C ALA A 128 2.16 7.17 -0.68
N LEU A 129 0.85 7.42 -0.54
CA LEU A 129 -0.16 6.76 -1.36
C LEU A 129 0.04 7.13 -2.83
N CYS A 130 0.19 8.42 -3.12
CA CYS A 130 0.46 8.92 -4.47
C CYS A 130 1.79 8.39 -5.02
N ARG A 131 2.85 8.33 -4.21
CA ARG A 131 4.15 7.78 -4.63
C ARG A 131 4.06 6.30 -4.99
N TYR A 132 3.33 5.50 -4.22
CA TYR A 132 3.16 4.08 -4.51
C TYR A 132 2.27 3.81 -5.73
N LEU A 133 1.26 4.62 -5.96
CA LEU A 133 0.34 4.44 -7.09
C LEU A 133 0.80 5.18 -8.36
N GLY A 134 1.31 6.41 -8.22
CA GLY A 134 1.71 7.24 -9.35
C GLY A 134 3.20 7.17 -9.73
N GLY A 135 3.98 6.32 -9.11
CA GLY A 135 5.44 6.33 -9.06
C GLY A 135 6.20 6.05 -10.37
N ALA A 136 5.62 6.29 -11.53
CA ALA A 136 6.32 6.12 -12.81
C ALA A 136 7.56 7.03 -12.99
N ALA A 137 7.69 8.10 -12.21
CA ALA A 137 8.90 8.91 -12.19
C ALA A 137 10.16 8.12 -11.75
N ILE A 138 9.98 6.97 -11.12
CA ILE A 138 11.05 6.07 -10.66
C ILE A 138 11.64 5.31 -11.83
N GLU A 139 10.89 5.07 -12.90
CA GLU A 139 11.37 4.38 -14.09
C GLU A 139 12.49 5.15 -14.81
N ALA A 140 12.45 6.48 -14.72
CA ALA A 140 13.44 7.35 -15.37
C ALA A 140 14.82 7.33 -14.68
N VAL A 141 14.90 6.83 -13.46
CA VAL A 141 16.10 6.95 -12.60
C VAL A 141 16.84 5.60 -12.39
N GLY A 142 16.34 4.51 -13.02
CA GLY A 142 17.03 3.22 -13.07
C GLY A 142 16.78 2.28 -11.89
N GLN A 143 17.24 1.04 -12.06
CA GLN A 143 16.98 -0.08 -11.13
C GLN A 143 17.59 0.11 -9.71
N GLU A 144 18.65 0.90 -9.58
CA GLU A 144 19.27 1.19 -8.26
C GLU A 144 18.30 1.93 -7.31
N LEU A 145 17.34 2.69 -7.84
CA LEU A 145 16.37 3.39 -7.03
C LEU A 145 15.22 2.51 -6.54
N SER A 146 15.03 1.34 -7.13
CA SER A 146 14.02 0.39 -6.62
C SER A 146 14.36 -0.11 -5.21
N ALA A 147 15.64 -0.24 -4.85
CA ALA A 147 16.09 -0.54 -3.50
C ALA A 147 15.88 0.65 -2.55
N ARG A 148 16.03 1.89 -3.06
CA ARG A 148 15.83 3.12 -2.30
C ARG A 148 14.36 3.57 -2.23
N PHE A 149 13.47 2.92 -2.97
CA PHE A 149 12.03 3.20 -2.91
C PHE A 149 11.42 2.88 -1.54
N LEU A 150 12.05 1.99 -0.77
CA LEU A 150 11.74 1.80 0.65
C LEU A 150 12.07 3.05 1.48
N ASP A 151 12.96 3.91 0.98
CA ASP A 151 13.24 5.24 1.51
C ASP A 151 12.71 6.32 0.57
N SER A 152 11.38 6.49 0.57
CA SER A 152 10.68 7.42 -0.33
C SER A 152 11.06 8.89 -0.13
N LYS A 153 11.89 9.23 0.88
CA LYS A 153 12.46 10.57 1.06
C LYS A 153 13.46 10.92 -0.04
N SER A 154 14.06 9.93 -0.69
CA SER A 154 15.11 10.14 -1.68
C SER A 154 14.61 10.31 -3.12
N ILE A 155 13.30 10.18 -3.37
CA ILE A 155 12.72 10.35 -4.70
C ILE A 155 12.14 11.75 -4.80
N PRO A 156 12.78 12.68 -5.52
CA PRO A 156 12.21 14.00 -5.73
C PRO A 156 10.91 13.85 -6.52
N ILE A 157 9.85 14.49 -6.03
CA ILE A 157 8.64 14.69 -6.83
C ILE A 157 8.96 15.83 -7.81
N VAL A 158 9.17 15.47 -9.07
CA VAL A 158 9.51 16.44 -10.11
C VAL A 158 8.27 17.25 -10.52
N ASP A 159 7.10 16.61 -10.55
CA ASP A 159 5.81 17.25 -10.81
C ASP A 159 4.71 16.62 -9.93
N HIS A 160 4.16 17.40 -9.01
CA HIS A 160 3.10 17.00 -8.11
C HIS A 160 1.78 16.70 -8.85
N ASN A 161 1.48 17.46 -9.91
CA ASN A 161 0.25 17.27 -10.68
C ASN A 161 0.31 16.00 -11.51
N ASP A 162 1.46 15.71 -12.11
CA ASP A 162 1.67 14.47 -12.87
C ASP A 162 1.60 13.25 -11.95
N LEU A 163 2.28 13.30 -10.79
CA LEU A 163 2.22 12.24 -9.79
C LEU A 163 0.76 11.97 -9.35
N PHE A 164 0.00 13.03 -9.06
CA PHE A 164 -1.39 12.92 -8.63
C PHE A 164 -2.28 12.33 -9.72
N LYS A 165 -2.18 12.84 -10.96
CA LYS A 165 -2.94 12.31 -12.12
C LYS A 165 -2.68 10.82 -12.32
N ARG A 166 -1.42 10.40 -12.28
CA ARG A 166 -1.04 8.98 -12.41
C ARG A 166 -1.58 8.15 -11.26
N ALA A 167 -1.52 8.66 -10.02
CA ALA A 167 -2.05 7.96 -8.85
C ALA A 167 -3.56 7.74 -8.96
N ILE A 168 -4.33 8.72 -9.43
CA ILE A 168 -5.77 8.60 -9.70
C ILE A 168 -6.04 7.54 -10.78
N LEU A 169 -5.35 7.61 -11.92
CA LEU A 169 -5.53 6.64 -13.02
C LEU A 169 -5.19 5.22 -12.57
N THR A 170 -4.09 5.06 -11.85
CA THR A 170 -3.68 3.79 -11.27
C THR A 170 -4.69 3.29 -10.24
N GLY A 171 -5.13 4.17 -9.32
CA GLY A 171 -6.13 3.81 -8.31
C GLY A 171 -7.42 3.26 -8.93
N ARG A 172 -7.87 3.85 -10.05
CA ARG A 172 -9.04 3.37 -10.82
C ARG A 172 -8.80 2.03 -11.50
N SER A 173 -7.56 1.70 -11.82
CA SER A 173 -7.20 0.43 -12.48
C SER A 173 -6.98 -0.73 -11.52
N VAL A 174 -6.95 -0.49 -10.21
CA VAL A 174 -6.79 -1.53 -9.19
C VAL A 174 -8.05 -2.41 -9.14
N ASP A 175 -7.88 -3.73 -9.27
CA ASP A 175 -9.00 -4.67 -9.25
C ASP A 175 -9.72 -4.70 -7.90
N ILE A 176 -8.96 -4.74 -6.80
CA ILE A 176 -9.48 -4.74 -5.44
C ILE A 176 -8.80 -3.64 -4.62
N MET A 177 -9.52 -2.54 -4.43
CA MET A 177 -9.11 -1.49 -3.51
C MET A 177 -9.86 -1.61 -2.19
N GLY A 178 -9.11 -1.67 -1.09
CA GLY A 178 -9.61 -1.67 0.28
C GLY A 178 -9.25 -0.40 1.03
N PHE A 179 -9.91 -0.23 2.19
CA PHE A 179 -9.65 0.85 3.13
C PHE A 179 -9.52 0.28 4.53
N THR A 180 -8.64 0.84 5.35
CA THR A 180 -8.32 0.30 6.69
C THR A 180 -9.50 0.32 7.66
N ASP A 181 -10.49 1.13 7.42
CA ASP A 181 -11.71 1.23 8.23
C ASP A 181 -12.82 0.25 7.80
N ASP A 182 -12.58 -0.56 6.75
CA ASP A 182 -13.52 -1.56 6.24
C ASP A 182 -12.79 -2.85 5.82
N MET A 183 -11.87 -3.31 6.68
CA MET A 183 -11.09 -4.53 6.43
C MET A 183 -11.97 -5.79 6.31
N PRO A 184 -13.03 -6.00 7.10
CA PRO A 184 -13.89 -7.16 6.93
C PRO A 184 -14.46 -7.28 5.50
N ALA A 185 -15.00 -6.20 4.94
CA ALA A 185 -15.52 -6.20 3.57
C ALA A 185 -14.42 -6.42 2.52
N LEU A 186 -13.19 -5.98 2.79
CA LEU A 186 -12.05 -6.24 1.92
C LEU A 186 -11.70 -7.74 1.89
N TYR A 187 -11.62 -8.38 3.06
CA TYR A 187 -11.34 -9.82 3.16
C TYR A 187 -12.41 -10.64 2.46
N GLU A 188 -13.69 -10.31 2.70
CA GLU A 188 -14.82 -10.95 2.02
C GLU A 188 -14.70 -10.81 0.50
N LYS A 189 -14.44 -9.59 -0.01
CA LYS A 189 -14.31 -9.32 -1.44
C LYS A 189 -13.15 -10.12 -2.06
N ILE A 190 -11.98 -10.16 -1.41
CA ILE A 190 -10.85 -10.93 -1.90
C ILE A 190 -11.21 -12.42 -1.93
N SER A 191 -11.82 -12.96 -0.86
CA SER A 191 -12.23 -14.37 -0.83
C SER A 191 -13.24 -14.71 -1.92
N GLN A 192 -14.21 -13.83 -2.20
CA GLN A 192 -15.19 -14.02 -3.29
C GLN A 192 -14.54 -14.02 -4.66
N GLU A 193 -13.61 -13.10 -4.93
CA GLU A 193 -12.96 -12.95 -6.24
C GLU A 193 -11.90 -14.04 -6.50
N THR A 194 -11.29 -14.57 -5.44
CA THR A 194 -10.15 -15.51 -5.55
C THR A 194 -10.48 -16.93 -5.13
N GLY A 195 -11.58 -17.15 -4.42
CA GLY A 195 -11.88 -18.43 -3.78
C GLY A 195 -10.91 -18.82 -2.66
N LEU A 196 -9.99 -17.91 -2.25
CA LEU A 196 -9.06 -18.17 -1.17
C LEU A 196 -9.75 -18.05 0.21
N PRO A 197 -9.53 -19.01 1.12
CA PRO A 197 -10.08 -18.94 2.47
C PRO A 197 -9.26 -17.95 3.31
N LEU A 198 -9.58 -16.66 3.25
CA LEU A 198 -8.88 -15.65 4.03
C LEU A 198 -9.47 -15.56 5.44
N THR A 199 -8.60 -15.65 6.44
CA THR A 199 -8.97 -15.42 7.84
C THR A 199 -8.45 -14.06 8.27
N MET A 200 -9.34 -13.20 8.75
CA MET A 200 -8.94 -11.91 9.31
C MET A 200 -8.24 -12.14 10.65
N ARG A 201 -6.95 -11.82 10.69
CA ARG A 201 -6.16 -11.87 11.93
C ARG A 201 -6.30 -10.54 12.64
N GLN A 202 -6.63 -10.60 13.91
CA GLN A 202 -6.59 -9.43 14.80
C GLN A 202 -5.15 -9.15 15.28
N ASP A 203 -4.16 -9.33 14.40
CA ASP A 203 -2.77 -9.14 14.74
C ASP A 203 -2.46 -7.63 14.77
N ASN A 204 -2.17 -7.16 15.92
CA ASN A 204 -1.61 -5.89 16.33
C ASN A 204 -2.57 -4.83 16.86
N PRO A 205 -2.89 -4.87 18.17
CA PRO A 205 -2.99 -3.60 18.86
C PRO A 205 -1.65 -2.88 18.65
N SER A 206 -1.71 -1.60 18.30
CA SER A 206 -0.53 -0.80 18.04
C SER A 206 0.49 -0.95 19.17
N ARG A 207 1.57 -1.69 18.93
CA ARG A 207 2.70 -1.84 19.86
C ARG A 207 3.55 -0.56 19.96
N TYR A 208 3.17 0.45 19.20
CA TYR A 208 3.91 1.69 19.15
C TYR A 208 3.46 2.63 20.27
N PRO A 209 4.39 3.42 20.87
CA PRO A 209 4.05 4.44 21.84
C PRO A 209 2.93 5.36 21.35
N ALA A 210 2.10 5.83 22.25
CA ALA A 210 1.18 6.92 21.92
C ALA A 210 1.99 8.14 21.52
N LEU A 211 1.54 8.87 20.52
CA LEU A 211 2.13 10.14 20.10
C LEU A 211 1.00 11.17 20.04
N SER A 212 1.09 12.18 20.90
CA SER A 212 0.16 13.30 20.91
C SER A 212 0.74 14.45 20.11
N LEU A 213 -0.01 14.95 19.15
CA LEU A 213 0.40 16.07 18.30
C LEU A 213 -0.49 17.29 18.59
N SER A 214 0.10 18.48 18.65
CA SER A 214 -0.61 19.74 18.67
C SER A 214 -1.31 20.00 17.31
N ASP A 215 -2.27 20.91 17.29
CA ASP A 215 -2.96 21.29 16.04
C ASP A 215 -1.98 21.80 14.98
N ARG A 216 -0.97 22.58 15.38
CA ARG A 216 0.10 23.05 14.46
C ARG A 216 0.88 21.90 13.85
N GLN A 217 1.23 20.89 14.63
CA GLN A 217 1.95 19.70 14.16
C GLN A 217 1.06 18.86 13.23
N LEU A 218 -0.23 18.70 13.56
CA LEU A 218 -1.22 18.04 12.70
C LEU A 218 -1.37 18.78 11.37
N ASP A 219 -1.37 20.11 11.37
CA ASP A 219 -1.42 20.89 10.13
C ASP A 219 -0.15 20.72 9.29
N THR A 220 1.02 20.55 9.91
CA THR A 220 2.23 20.17 9.19
C THR A 220 2.06 18.81 8.53
N VAL A 221 1.54 17.81 9.23
CA VAL A 221 1.27 16.48 8.66
C VAL A 221 0.28 16.57 7.50
N ARG A 222 -0.80 17.33 7.60
CA ARG A 222 -1.81 17.52 6.55
C ARG A 222 -1.20 18.18 5.31
N ARG A 223 -0.44 19.28 5.49
CA ARG A 223 0.20 20.01 4.38
C ARG A 223 1.13 19.12 3.56
N HIS A 224 1.91 18.28 4.21
CA HIS A 224 2.83 17.36 3.53
C HIS A 224 2.13 16.17 2.86
N ASN A 225 0.87 15.91 3.16
CA ASN A 225 0.10 14.79 2.59
C ASN A 225 -1.11 15.28 1.78
N GLN A 226 -1.08 16.49 1.21
CA GLN A 226 -2.22 17.05 0.48
C GLN A 226 -2.63 16.23 -0.73
N LEU A 227 -1.68 15.69 -1.50
CA LEU A 227 -2.00 14.85 -2.65
C LEU A 227 -2.64 13.53 -2.21
N ASP A 228 -2.13 12.95 -1.13
CA ASP A 228 -2.69 11.73 -0.56
C ASP A 228 -4.11 11.94 -0.04
N LEU A 229 -4.39 13.08 0.60
CA LEU A 229 -5.75 13.44 1.07
C LEU A 229 -6.72 13.52 -0.11
N GLN A 230 -6.36 14.23 -1.17
CA GLN A 230 -7.18 14.33 -2.38
C GLN A 230 -7.40 12.97 -3.05
N LEU A 231 -6.34 12.17 -3.16
CA LEU A 231 -6.42 10.81 -3.71
C LEU A 231 -7.35 9.92 -2.87
N TYR A 232 -7.16 9.93 -1.55
CA TYR A 232 -7.95 9.12 -0.62
C TYR A 232 -9.44 9.46 -0.71
N GLU A 233 -9.77 10.75 -0.70
CA GLU A 233 -11.16 11.24 -0.83
C GLU A 233 -11.77 10.85 -2.18
N ALA A 234 -11.03 11.03 -3.28
CA ALA A 234 -11.49 10.64 -4.61
C ALA A 234 -11.81 9.14 -4.70
N MET A 235 -10.90 8.29 -4.22
CA MET A 235 -11.10 6.84 -4.23
C MET A 235 -12.25 6.39 -3.31
N ARG A 236 -12.45 7.07 -2.18
CA ARG A 236 -13.60 6.85 -1.27
C ARG A 236 -14.92 7.21 -1.93
N ALA A 237 -14.98 8.37 -2.57
CA ALA A 237 -16.18 8.82 -3.27
C ALA A 237 -16.57 7.86 -4.40
N GLU A 238 -15.63 7.41 -5.21
CA GLU A 238 -15.86 6.43 -6.28
C GLU A 238 -16.36 5.08 -5.72
N ARG A 239 -15.77 4.59 -4.63
CA ARG A 239 -16.26 3.37 -3.96
C ARG A 239 -17.70 3.52 -3.48
N ASN A 240 -18.05 4.64 -2.86
CA ASN A 240 -19.39 4.89 -2.33
C ASN A 240 -20.43 5.02 -3.46
N SER A 241 -20.08 5.70 -4.55
CA SER A 241 -20.90 5.78 -5.76
C SER A 241 -21.18 4.39 -6.36
N ASN A 242 -20.13 3.57 -6.47
CA ASN A 242 -20.27 2.19 -6.95
C ASN A 242 -21.14 1.31 -6.02
N LYS A 243 -21.01 1.48 -4.68
CA LYS A 243 -21.86 0.78 -3.70
C LYS A 243 -23.34 1.21 -3.88
N LEU A 244 -23.59 2.51 -4.00
CA LEU A 244 -24.97 3.04 -4.21
C LEU A 244 -25.56 2.53 -5.52
N THR A 245 -24.82 2.58 -6.61
CA THR A 245 -25.27 2.07 -7.93
C THR A 245 -25.61 0.58 -7.87
N ARG A 246 -24.80 -0.23 -7.19
CA ARG A 246 -25.08 -1.66 -6.99
C ARG A 246 -26.35 -1.87 -6.13
N LEU A 247 -26.53 -1.08 -5.08
CA LEU A 247 -27.73 -1.15 -4.23
C LEU A 247 -28.98 -0.81 -5.03
N LEU A 248 -28.97 0.29 -5.78
CA LEU A 248 -30.09 0.72 -6.61
C LEU A 248 -30.45 -0.30 -7.69
N LYS A 249 -29.47 -0.96 -8.30
CA LYS A 249 -29.69 -2.08 -9.24
C LYS A 249 -30.35 -3.28 -8.55
N ARG A 250 -29.91 -3.63 -7.33
CA ARG A 250 -30.49 -4.75 -6.56
C ARG A 250 -31.93 -4.49 -6.09
N THR A 251 -32.25 -3.24 -5.80
CA THR A 251 -33.59 -2.83 -5.35
C THR A 251 -34.54 -2.51 -6.51
N GLY A 252 -34.09 -2.61 -7.78
CA GLY A 252 -34.86 -2.29 -8.96
C GLY A 252 -35.13 -0.78 -9.16
N LEU A 253 -34.53 0.07 -8.34
CA LEU A 253 -34.64 1.52 -8.41
C LEU A 253 -33.75 2.16 -9.49
N TYR A 254 -32.89 1.37 -10.09
CA TYR A 254 -32.00 1.80 -11.20
C TYR A 254 -32.25 0.89 -12.39
N ARG A 255 -32.90 1.43 -13.44
CA ARG A 255 -33.03 0.81 -14.77
C ARG A 255 -32.03 1.49 -15.70
N THR A 256 -31.18 0.70 -16.37
CA THR A 256 -30.31 1.18 -17.46
C THR A 256 -31.13 1.49 -18.69
#